data_7ec06cdf655ddf06619d9349381d2cec
#
_entry.id   7ec06cdf655ddf06619d9349381d2cec
#
_cell.length_a   1.000
_cell.length_b   1.000
_cell.length_c   1.000
_cell.angle_alpha   90.00
_cell.angle_beta   90.00
_cell.angle_gamma   90.00
#
_symmetry.space_group_name_H-M   'P 1'
#
loop_
_entity.id
_entity.type
_entity.pdbx_description
1 polymer ?
#
loop_
_entity_poly.entity_id
_entity_poly.type
_entity_poly.pdbx_seq_one_letter_code
_entity_poly.pdbx_strand_id
1 'polypeptide(L)'
;MSPPQADIPLFKVFMAPEAALMPRLREVLYSGQIGEGPPVAEFEQRFGAFAGQPQVLSFYSGTAALHVALLLAGVGPGDEVISTAMTAEPTNLA
;
A
#
# COMPACT_ATOMS: atom_id res chain seq x y z
N MET A 1 -22.03 21.22 30.64
CA MET A 1 -21.72 19.82 30.28
C MET A 1 -20.93 19.87 28.99
N SER A 2 -19.65 19.51 29.02
CA SER A 2 -18.83 19.47 27.82
C SER A 2 -19.34 18.34 26.92
N PRO A 3 -19.39 18.49 25.58
CA PRO A 3 -19.75 17.40 24.71
C PRO A 3 -18.78 16.23 24.91
N PRO A 4 -19.23 14.98 24.75
CA PRO A 4 -18.34 13.83 24.88
C PRO A 4 -17.18 14.01 23.91
N GLN A 5 -15.98 14.04 24.46
CA GLN A 5 -14.76 14.11 23.66
C GLN A 5 -14.68 12.83 22.86
N ALA A 6 -14.83 12.92 21.54
CA ALA A 6 -14.71 11.75 20.68
C ALA A 6 -13.28 11.24 20.77
N ASP A 7 -13.10 10.04 21.27
CA ASP A 7 -11.80 9.38 21.26
C ASP A 7 -11.33 9.22 19.81
N ILE A 8 -10.25 9.91 19.47
CA ILE A 8 -9.60 9.75 18.17
C ILE A 8 -8.66 8.56 18.31
N PRO A 9 -8.94 7.42 17.68
CA PRO A 9 -8.07 6.27 17.78
C PRO A 9 -6.72 6.56 17.14
N LEU A 10 -5.65 6.15 17.80
CA LEU A 10 -4.28 6.26 17.27
C LEU A 10 -4.12 5.46 15.97
N PHE A 11 -4.89 4.40 15.84
CA PHE A 11 -4.87 3.50 14.71
C PHE A 11 -6.30 3.02 14.38
N LYS A 12 -6.67 3.09 13.11
CA LYS A 12 -7.96 2.60 12.63
C LYS A 12 -7.77 1.83 11.33
N VAL A 13 -8.12 0.56 11.35
CA VAL A 13 -8.17 -0.27 10.14
C VAL A 13 -9.46 0.03 9.39
N PHE A 14 -9.34 0.34 8.11
CA PHE A 14 -10.47 0.36 7.20
C PHE A 14 -10.66 -1.04 6.59
N MET A 15 -11.88 -1.53 6.64
CA MET A 15 -12.28 -2.76 5.97
C MET A 15 -13.48 -2.47 5.09
N ALA A 16 -13.42 -2.92 3.84
CA ALA A 16 -14.57 -2.84 2.94
C ALA A 16 -15.74 -3.68 3.49
N PRO A 17 -17.00 -3.30 3.20
CA PRO A 17 -18.15 -4.11 3.61
C PRO A 17 -18.00 -5.56 3.15
N GLU A 18 -18.36 -6.50 4.03
CA GLU A 18 -18.24 -7.95 3.78
C GLU A 18 -18.89 -8.36 2.45
N ALA A 19 -20.11 -7.88 2.20
CA ALA A 19 -20.85 -8.19 0.96
C ALA A 19 -20.13 -7.75 -0.32
N ALA A 20 -19.27 -6.74 -0.25
CA ALA A 20 -18.48 -6.27 -1.39
C ALA A 20 -17.13 -7.00 -1.50
N LEU A 21 -16.53 -7.31 -0.35
CA LEU A 21 -15.19 -7.89 -0.29
C LEU A 21 -15.20 -9.41 -0.52
N MET A 22 -16.08 -10.13 0.18
CA MET A 22 -16.02 -11.60 0.23
C MET A 22 -16.22 -12.29 -1.12
N PRO A 23 -17.13 -11.86 -2.00
CA PRO A 23 -17.26 -12.47 -3.32
C PRO A 23 -15.98 -12.38 -4.15
N ARG A 24 -15.34 -11.21 -4.16
CA ARG A 24 -14.09 -10.98 -4.90
C ARG A 24 -12.91 -11.74 -4.28
N LEU A 25 -12.80 -11.73 -2.96
CA LEU A 25 -11.77 -12.48 -2.25
C LEU A 25 -11.89 -13.99 -2.52
N ARG A 26 -13.10 -14.52 -2.48
CA ARG A 26 -13.38 -15.92 -2.80
C ARG A 26 -12.95 -16.25 -4.22
N GLU A 27 -13.29 -15.43 -5.19
CA GLU A 27 -12.91 -15.61 -6.59
C GLU A 27 -11.38 -15.71 -6.74
N VAL A 28 -10.64 -14.80 -6.12
CA VAL A 28 -9.16 -14.79 -6.15
C VAL A 28 -8.59 -16.04 -5.49
N LEU A 29 -9.07 -16.40 -4.30
CA LEU A 29 -8.56 -17.56 -3.54
C LEU A 29 -8.75 -18.88 -4.30
N TYR A 30 -9.86 -19.02 -5.02
CA TYR A 30 -10.18 -20.25 -5.77
C TYR A 30 -9.74 -20.22 -7.23
N SER A 31 -9.18 -19.11 -7.72
CA SER A 31 -8.64 -18.98 -9.08
C SER A 31 -7.32 -19.71 -9.29
N GLY A 32 -6.61 -20.03 -8.23
CA GLY A 32 -5.22 -20.51 -8.27
C GLY A 32 -4.18 -19.42 -8.55
N GLN A 33 -4.59 -18.17 -8.76
CA GLN A 33 -3.73 -17.02 -9.05
C GLN A 33 -3.77 -16.02 -7.87
N ILE A 34 -3.22 -16.42 -6.73
CA ILE A 34 -3.27 -15.64 -5.48
C ILE A 34 -2.14 -14.59 -5.35
N GLY A 35 -1.10 -14.67 -6.14
CA GLY A 35 0.02 -13.72 -6.12
C GLY A 35 -0.11 -12.62 -7.15
N GLU A 36 -0.15 -13.00 -8.41
CA GLU A 36 -0.36 -12.11 -9.55
C GLU A 36 -1.57 -12.57 -10.35
N GLY A 37 -2.23 -11.64 -11.05
CA GLY A 37 -3.36 -11.96 -11.88
C GLY A 37 -4.21 -10.76 -12.24
N PRO A 38 -5.36 -10.97 -12.89
CA PRO A 38 -6.25 -9.89 -13.32
C PRO A 38 -6.63 -8.89 -12.23
N PRO A 39 -6.86 -9.27 -10.95
CA PRO A 39 -7.16 -8.31 -9.90
C PRO A 39 -6.03 -7.33 -9.58
N VAL A 40 -4.77 -7.78 -9.70
CA VAL A 40 -3.59 -6.91 -9.50
C VAL A 40 -3.52 -5.88 -10.64
N ALA A 41 -3.67 -6.31 -11.88
CA ALA A 41 -3.68 -5.43 -13.04
C ALA A 41 -4.83 -4.40 -12.97
N GLU A 42 -6.04 -4.82 -12.54
CA GLU A 42 -7.17 -3.92 -12.31
C GLU A 42 -6.83 -2.88 -11.22
N PHE A 43 -6.21 -3.31 -10.13
CA PHE A 43 -5.80 -2.41 -9.06
C PHE A 43 -4.80 -1.36 -9.57
N GLU A 44 -3.75 -1.77 -10.26
CA GLU A 44 -2.73 -0.88 -10.81
C GLU A 44 -3.33 0.14 -11.79
N GLN A 45 -4.22 -0.31 -12.66
CA GLN A 45 -4.92 0.56 -13.60
C GLN A 45 -5.79 1.61 -12.89
N ARG A 46 -6.59 1.18 -11.90
CA ARG A 46 -7.48 2.07 -11.16
C ARG A 46 -6.69 3.04 -10.28
N PHE A 47 -5.64 2.56 -9.64
CA PHE A 47 -4.77 3.43 -8.85
C PHE A 47 -4.01 4.43 -9.73
N GLY A 48 -3.53 4.00 -10.89
CA GLY A 48 -2.90 4.87 -11.87
C GLY A 48 -3.83 5.99 -12.36
N ALA A 49 -5.09 5.66 -12.65
CA ALA A 49 -6.10 6.64 -13.00
C ALA A 49 -6.37 7.65 -11.86
N PHE A 50 -6.45 7.17 -10.62
CA PHE A 50 -6.62 8.01 -9.43
C PHE A 50 -5.42 8.93 -9.19
N ALA A 51 -4.20 8.42 -9.33
CA ALA A 51 -2.95 9.18 -9.11
C ALA A 51 -2.55 10.06 -10.30
N GLY A 52 -3.23 9.94 -11.44
CA GLY A 52 -2.85 10.64 -12.68
C GLY A 52 -1.54 10.13 -13.27
N GLN A 53 -1.14 8.90 -12.96
CA GLN A 53 0.10 8.27 -13.42
C GLN A 53 -0.20 6.90 -14.03
N PRO A 54 -0.02 6.72 -15.34
CA PRO A 54 -0.37 5.46 -16.03
C PRO A 54 0.58 4.30 -15.70
N GLN A 55 1.80 4.60 -15.25
CA GLN A 55 2.79 3.58 -14.90
C GLN A 55 2.78 3.36 -13.39
N VAL A 56 2.11 2.31 -12.96
CA VAL A 56 1.99 1.90 -11.56
C VAL A 56 2.38 0.45 -11.44
N LEU A 57 3.16 0.15 -10.42
CA LEU A 57 3.53 -1.20 -10.04
C LEU A 57 3.19 -1.42 -8.57
N SER A 58 2.44 -2.45 -8.28
CA SER A 58 2.09 -2.83 -6.92
C SER A 58 3.15 -3.74 -6.30
N PHE A 59 3.28 -3.64 -4.98
CA PHE A 59 4.21 -4.45 -4.19
C PHE A 59 3.48 -5.12 -3.04
N TYR A 60 4.01 -6.22 -2.55
CA TYR A 60 3.46 -6.95 -1.41
C TYR A 60 3.67 -6.23 -0.07
N SER A 61 4.53 -5.21 -0.02
CA SER A 61 4.77 -4.39 1.18
C SER A 61 5.24 -2.98 0.83
N GLY A 62 4.98 -2.03 1.74
CA GLY A 62 5.51 -0.67 1.62
C GLY A 62 7.04 -0.63 1.65
N THR A 63 7.69 -1.51 2.43
CA THR A 63 9.15 -1.65 2.46
C THR A 63 9.72 -1.98 1.09
N ALA A 64 9.14 -2.98 0.42
CA ALA A 64 9.57 -3.36 -0.93
C ALA A 64 9.36 -2.22 -1.94
N ALA A 65 8.24 -1.51 -1.85
CA ALA A 65 7.95 -0.36 -2.70
C ALA A 65 8.98 0.77 -2.50
N LEU A 66 9.31 1.09 -1.24
CA LEU A 66 10.32 2.10 -0.91
C LEU A 66 11.70 1.69 -1.40
N HIS A 67 12.10 0.44 -1.17
CA HIS A 67 13.39 -0.09 -1.63
C HIS A 67 13.54 0.07 -3.15
N VAL A 68 12.54 -0.37 -3.91
CA VAL A 68 12.58 -0.23 -5.38
C VAL A 68 12.54 1.23 -5.81
N ALA A 69 11.79 2.10 -5.11
CA ALA A 69 11.76 3.53 -5.41
C ALA A 69 13.14 4.18 -5.25
N LEU A 70 13.90 3.81 -4.20
CA LEU A 70 15.27 4.28 -4.00
C LEU A 70 16.21 3.80 -5.12
N LEU A 71 16.10 2.53 -5.51
CA LEU A 71 16.87 1.99 -6.64
C LEU A 71 16.56 2.72 -7.95
N LEU A 72 15.29 2.98 -8.23
CA LEU A 72 14.87 3.74 -9.42
C LEU A 72 15.34 5.20 -9.38
N ALA A 73 15.47 5.79 -8.20
CA ALA A 73 16.05 7.11 -8.00
C ALA A 73 17.58 7.13 -8.17
N GLY A 74 18.22 5.98 -8.34
CA GLY A 74 19.66 5.85 -8.50
C GLY A 74 20.45 5.91 -7.19
N VAL A 75 19.77 5.74 -6.05
CA VAL A 75 20.42 5.70 -4.73
C VAL A 75 21.23 4.43 -4.58
N GLY A 76 22.48 4.58 -4.15
CA GLY A 76 23.43 3.47 -4.00
C GLY A 76 24.37 3.63 -2.80
N PRO A 77 25.30 2.71 -2.62
CA PRO A 77 26.26 2.76 -1.53
C PRO A 77 27.05 4.08 -1.49
N GLY A 78 27.04 4.76 -0.35
CA GLY A 78 27.68 6.05 -0.15
C GLY A 78 26.77 7.26 -0.32
N ASP A 79 25.54 7.07 -0.80
CA ASP A 79 24.54 8.15 -0.88
C ASP A 79 23.84 8.36 0.46
N GLU A 80 23.38 9.58 0.67
CA GLU A 80 22.64 9.96 1.87
C GLU A 80 21.16 10.19 1.53
N VAL A 81 20.27 9.63 2.35
CA VAL A 81 18.82 9.80 2.22
C VAL A 81 18.28 10.47 3.48
N ILE A 82 17.58 11.58 3.32
CA ILE A 82 16.93 12.28 4.43
C ILE A 82 15.56 11.65 4.67
N SER A 83 15.34 11.22 5.91
CA SER A 83 14.07 10.64 6.36
C SER A 83 13.57 11.35 7.62
N THR A 84 12.34 11.05 8.02
CA THR A 84 11.74 11.55 9.26
C THR A 84 12.01 10.60 10.42
N ALA A 85 12.25 11.18 11.62
CA ALA A 85 12.44 10.39 12.84
C ALA A 85 11.15 9.71 13.30
N MET A 86 9.97 10.28 12.98
CA MET A 86 8.67 9.75 13.36
C MET A 86 8.05 9.04 12.15
N THR A 87 8.40 7.79 11.97
CA THR A 87 7.89 6.93 10.90
C THR A 87 7.92 5.47 11.33
N ALA A 88 7.25 4.61 10.58
CA ALA A 88 7.37 3.17 10.78
C ALA A 88 8.81 2.71 10.47
N GLU A 89 9.32 1.77 11.26
CA GLU A 89 10.66 1.21 11.10
C GLU A 89 11.01 0.80 9.66
N PRO A 90 10.10 0.14 8.90
CA PRO A 90 10.36 -0.24 7.52
C PRO A 90 10.75 0.90 6.58
N THR A 91 10.38 2.14 6.89
CA THR A 91 10.76 3.31 6.08
C THR A 91 12.27 3.53 6.08
N ASN A 92 12.93 3.26 7.20
CA ASN A 92 14.37 3.45 7.37
C ASN A 92 15.17 2.15 7.11
N LEU A 93 14.50 1.03 6.86
CA LEU A 93 15.12 -0.25 6.53
C LEU A 93 15.11 -0.56 5.03
N ALA A 94 14.35 0.20 4.25
CA ALA A 94 14.25 0.01 2.79
C ALA A 94 15.59 0.36 2.05
#